data_a1265a1b560987fc6a57d462c942563c
#
_entry.id   a1265a1b560987fc6a57d462c942563c
#
_cell.length_a   1.000
_cell.length_b   1.000
_cell.length_c   1.000
_cell.angle_alpha   90.00
_cell.angle_beta   90.00
_cell.angle_gamma   90.00
#
_symmetry.space_group_name_H-M   'P 1'
#
loop_
_entity.id
_entity.type
_entity.pdbx_description
1 polymer ?
#
loop_
_entity_poly.entity_id
_entity_poly.type
_entity_poly.pdbx_seq_one_letter_code
_entity_poly.pdbx_strand_id
1 'polypeptide(L)'
;SVYDVKRIKRQPTIKKVVLVKDMAYEKPYVALKLNLADTVQIYAAFATSNKRMNPFLYTQLEDAEISQIALAHFDSLNEVQRVKSELQKDNPDANFDEYNVHIFDYRENEKYVFVQAIYLGNCSSYETGYSVLYHVTRDNWVQEAEGEVPHFFKDLIDIDGDKYPELFFTDFAEAFVYEITHKGFTEKRAITWSTDECPC
;
A
#
# COMPACT_ATOMS: atom_id res chain seq x y z
N SER A 1 0.47 -19.60 -4.88
CA SER A 1 -0.92 -19.14 -4.92
C SER A 1 -0.97 -17.72 -5.46
N VAL A 2 -2.04 -17.37 -6.13
CA VAL A 2 -2.34 -16.00 -6.59
C VAL A 2 -3.63 -15.57 -5.91
N TYR A 3 -3.66 -14.35 -5.43
CA TYR A 3 -4.82 -13.75 -4.76
C TYR A 3 -5.27 -12.53 -5.56
N ASP A 4 -6.54 -12.41 -5.83
CA ASP A 4 -7.14 -11.24 -6.46
C ASP A 4 -7.53 -10.19 -5.41
N VAL A 5 -8.02 -9.03 -5.85
CA VAL A 5 -8.46 -7.93 -4.96
C VAL A 5 -9.54 -8.33 -3.95
N LYS A 6 -10.30 -9.39 -4.23
CA LYS A 6 -11.27 -9.97 -3.30
C LYS A 6 -10.63 -11.02 -2.40
N ARG A 7 -9.32 -11.15 -2.41
CA ARG A 7 -8.53 -12.15 -1.67
C ARG A 7 -8.94 -13.59 -1.95
N ILE A 8 -9.56 -13.83 -3.10
CA ILE A 8 -9.95 -15.18 -3.51
C ILE A 8 -8.68 -15.91 -3.97
N LYS A 9 -8.32 -16.94 -3.24
CA LYS A 9 -7.18 -17.78 -3.58
C LYS A 9 -7.38 -18.49 -4.90
N ARG A 10 -6.45 -18.30 -5.82
CA ARG A 10 -6.37 -19.03 -7.08
C ARG A 10 -5.15 -19.91 -7.08
N GLN A 11 -5.25 -21.07 -7.69
CA GLN A 11 -4.12 -21.99 -7.90
C GLN A 11 -3.87 -22.11 -9.41
N PRO A 12 -3.26 -21.10 -10.03
CA PRO A 12 -2.94 -21.18 -11.44
C PRO A 12 -1.83 -22.18 -11.68
N THR A 13 -1.89 -22.86 -12.79
CA THR A 13 -0.73 -23.58 -13.31
C THR A 13 0.14 -22.60 -14.09
N ILE A 14 1.46 -22.74 -13.95
CA ILE A 14 2.40 -21.97 -14.76
C ILE A 14 2.36 -22.57 -16.18
N LYS A 15 1.85 -21.80 -17.12
CA LYS A 15 1.78 -22.21 -18.53
C LYS A 15 3.11 -22.02 -19.25
N LYS A 16 3.84 -20.96 -18.90
CA LYS A 16 5.12 -20.61 -19.52
C LYS A 16 5.94 -19.74 -18.59
N VAL A 17 7.24 -19.97 -18.57
CA VAL A 17 8.25 -19.07 -17.99
C VAL A 17 8.97 -18.41 -19.15
N VAL A 18 9.05 -17.10 -19.16
CA VAL A 18 9.70 -16.32 -20.21
C VAL A 18 10.71 -15.40 -19.59
N LEU A 19 11.92 -15.40 -20.11
CA LEU A 19 12.89 -14.35 -19.82
C LEU A 19 12.61 -13.18 -20.76
N VAL A 20 12.18 -12.06 -20.20
CA VAL A 20 11.92 -10.84 -20.96
C VAL A 20 13.17 -9.97 -20.87
N LYS A 21 13.71 -9.59 -22.02
CA LYS A 21 14.68 -8.51 -22.15
C LYS A 21 13.91 -7.28 -22.58
N ASP A 22 13.80 -6.33 -21.67
CA ASP A 22 13.28 -5.02 -22.00
C ASP A 22 14.44 -4.12 -22.43
N MET A 23 14.28 -3.40 -23.53
CA MET A 23 15.32 -2.48 -24.01
C MET A 23 15.38 -1.19 -23.18
N ALA A 24 14.33 -0.88 -22.44
CA ALA A 24 14.26 0.28 -21.55
C ALA A 24 14.93 0.01 -20.18
N TYR A 25 15.03 -1.25 -19.78
CA TYR A 25 15.63 -1.65 -18.51
C TYR A 25 16.84 -2.55 -18.77
N GLU A 26 17.97 -2.20 -18.22
CA GLU A 26 19.25 -2.91 -18.43
C GLU A 26 19.27 -4.35 -17.88
N LYS A 27 18.27 -4.73 -17.07
CA LYS A 27 18.20 -6.05 -16.42
C LYS A 27 17.06 -6.90 -16.96
N PRO A 28 17.33 -8.14 -17.39
CA PRO A 28 16.27 -9.06 -17.78
C PRO A 28 15.44 -9.47 -16.58
N TYR A 29 14.13 -9.61 -16.76
CA TYR A 29 13.21 -10.12 -15.74
C TYR A 29 12.50 -11.40 -16.20
N VAL A 30 12.04 -12.18 -15.23
CA VAL A 30 11.30 -13.41 -15.47
C VAL A 30 9.81 -13.14 -15.44
N ALA A 31 9.14 -13.31 -16.56
CA ALA A 31 7.69 -13.26 -16.67
C ALA A 31 7.08 -14.66 -16.58
N LEU A 32 6.01 -14.79 -15.80
CA LEU A 32 5.26 -16.03 -15.66
C LEU A 32 3.92 -15.89 -16.37
N LYS A 33 3.69 -16.71 -17.41
CA LYS A 33 2.35 -16.85 -17.97
C LYS A 33 1.57 -17.85 -17.14
N LEU A 34 0.52 -17.38 -16.50
CA LEU A 34 -0.36 -18.19 -15.67
C LEU A 34 -1.57 -18.66 -16.47
N ASN A 35 -2.05 -19.86 -16.17
CA ASN A 35 -3.32 -20.35 -16.67
C ASN A 35 -4.42 -20.00 -15.65
N LEU A 36 -5.05 -18.85 -15.84
CA LEU A 36 -6.22 -18.40 -15.09
C LEU A 36 -7.46 -18.56 -15.96
N ALA A 37 -8.62 -18.76 -15.35
CA ALA A 37 -9.89 -18.79 -16.11
C ALA A 37 -10.12 -17.41 -16.74
N ASP A 38 -10.55 -17.39 -18.01
CA ASP A 38 -10.69 -16.18 -18.84
C ASP A 38 -11.68 -15.12 -18.28
N THR A 39 -12.43 -15.47 -17.23
CA THR A 39 -13.43 -14.59 -16.61
C THR A 39 -12.89 -13.81 -15.41
N VAL A 40 -11.61 -13.96 -15.07
CA VAL A 40 -11.02 -13.29 -13.91
C VAL A 40 -10.39 -11.97 -14.36
N GLN A 41 -11.07 -10.87 -14.08
CA GLN A 41 -10.46 -9.54 -14.17
C GLN A 41 -9.61 -9.33 -12.92
N ILE A 42 -8.30 -9.25 -13.09
CA ILE A 42 -7.35 -8.99 -12.02
C ILE A 42 -6.91 -7.54 -12.15
N TYR A 43 -7.45 -6.68 -11.28
CA TYR A 43 -7.03 -5.28 -11.20
C TYR A 43 -5.81 -5.10 -10.27
N ALA A 44 -5.71 -5.96 -9.26
CA ALA A 44 -4.55 -6.09 -8.41
C ALA A 44 -4.48 -7.53 -7.90
N ALA A 45 -3.29 -8.12 -7.92
CA ALA A 45 -3.07 -9.46 -7.43
C ALA A 45 -1.62 -9.60 -6.95
N PHE A 46 -1.42 -10.44 -5.99
CA PHE A 46 -0.09 -10.85 -5.59
C PHE A 46 0.04 -12.37 -5.61
N ALA A 47 1.25 -12.85 -5.84
CA ALA A 47 1.55 -14.26 -5.87
C ALA A 47 2.64 -14.59 -4.86
N THR A 48 2.47 -15.68 -4.13
CA THR A 48 3.45 -16.13 -3.15
C THR A 48 3.65 -17.63 -3.20
N SER A 49 4.87 -18.06 -2.97
CA SER A 49 5.21 -19.45 -2.64
C SER A 49 5.24 -19.69 -1.13
N ASN A 50 5.17 -18.65 -0.33
CA ASN A 50 5.18 -18.77 1.13
C ASN A 50 3.88 -19.44 1.62
N LYS A 51 4.02 -20.59 2.28
CA LYS A 51 2.89 -21.35 2.82
C LYS A 51 2.35 -20.76 4.14
N ARG A 52 3.11 -19.89 4.78
CA ARG A 52 2.76 -19.27 6.07
C ARG A 52 1.93 -17.99 5.88
N MET A 53 1.98 -17.41 4.69
CA MET A 53 1.21 -16.23 4.37
C MET A 53 -0.28 -16.45 4.63
N ASN A 54 -0.88 -15.57 5.40
CA ASN A 54 -2.32 -15.52 5.63
C ASN A 54 -2.92 -14.24 5.02
N PRO A 55 -3.45 -14.30 3.80
CA PRO A 55 -4.00 -13.12 3.13
C PRO A 55 -5.31 -12.61 3.73
N PHE A 56 -5.87 -13.36 4.69
CA PHE A 56 -7.11 -13.01 5.37
C PHE A 56 -6.89 -12.55 6.82
N LEU A 57 -5.63 -12.36 7.20
CA LEU A 57 -5.31 -11.95 8.56
C LEU A 57 -5.84 -10.54 8.85
N TYR A 58 -5.78 -9.67 7.86
CA TYR A 58 -6.29 -8.31 7.90
C TYR A 58 -7.46 -8.17 6.94
N THR A 59 -8.63 -7.78 7.44
CA THR A 59 -9.83 -7.62 6.62
C THR A 59 -10.25 -6.16 6.62
N GLN A 60 -10.21 -5.53 5.44
CA GLN A 60 -10.61 -4.13 5.30
C GLN A 60 -12.10 -3.96 5.61
N LEU A 61 -12.43 -2.91 6.33
CA LEU A 61 -13.79 -2.52 6.67
C LEU A 61 -13.97 -1.01 6.52
N GLU A 62 -15.22 -0.58 6.49
CA GLU A 62 -15.61 0.83 6.51
C GLU A 62 -16.22 1.15 7.88
N ASP A 63 -15.70 2.20 8.51
CA ASP A 63 -16.20 2.71 9.79
C ASP A 63 -15.98 4.23 9.83
N ALA A 64 -17.07 4.97 9.72
CA ALA A 64 -17.02 6.44 9.64
C ALA A 64 -16.56 7.08 10.95
N GLU A 65 -16.88 6.50 12.10
CA GLU A 65 -16.49 7.02 13.41
C GLU A 65 -14.99 6.85 13.61
N ILE A 66 -14.47 5.65 13.36
CA ILE A 66 -13.01 5.38 13.42
C ILE A 66 -12.27 6.27 12.42
N SER A 67 -12.80 6.46 11.21
CA SER A 67 -12.17 7.33 10.20
C SER A 67 -12.05 8.77 10.67
N GLN A 68 -13.09 9.33 11.31
CA GLN A 68 -13.05 10.68 11.85
C GLN A 68 -12.04 10.82 12.99
N ILE A 69 -11.99 9.85 13.89
CA ILE A 69 -11.01 9.82 14.99
C ILE A 69 -9.59 9.74 14.43
N ALA A 70 -9.37 8.86 13.44
CA ALA A 70 -8.06 8.68 12.81
C ALA A 70 -7.56 9.97 12.16
N LEU A 71 -8.42 10.68 11.41
CA LEU A 71 -8.08 11.96 10.80
C LEU A 71 -7.76 13.03 11.84
N ALA A 72 -8.52 13.09 12.95
CA ALA A 72 -8.24 14.03 14.03
C ALA A 72 -6.87 13.76 14.70
N HIS A 73 -6.55 12.48 14.93
CA HIS A 73 -5.22 12.08 15.42
C HIS A 73 -4.13 12.47 14.43
N PHE A 74 -4.31 12.13 13.16
CA PHE A 74 -3.37 12.43 12.08
C PHE A 74 -3.09 13.94 11.98
N ASP A 75 -4.14 14.76 11.92
CA ASP A 75 -4.00 16.22 11.82
C ASP A 75 -3.34 16.86 13.06
N SER A 76 -3.35 16.19 14.20
CA SER A 76 -2.68 16.68 15.40
C SER A 76 -1.16 16.46 15.41
N LEU A 77 -0.63 15.66 14.47
CA LEU A 77 0.80 15.31 14.45
C LEU A 77 1.66 16.49 14.00
N ASN A 78 2.75 16.72 14.72
CA ASN A 78 3.70 17.80 14.40
C ASN A 78 4.31 17.64 13.00
N GLU A 79 4.61 16.41 12.60
CA GLU A 79 5.19 16.11 11.29
C GLU A 79 4.20 16.39 10.16
N VAL A 80 2.92 16.08 10.34
CA VAL A 80 1.87 16.44 9.37
C VAL A 80 1.78 17.95 9.21
N GLN A 81 1.81 18.69 10.31
CA GLN A 81 1.80 20.16 10.28
C GLN A 81 3.07 20.72 9.64
N ARG A 82 4.22 20.08 9.84
CA ARG A 82 5.48 20.43 9.17
C ARG A 82 5.35 20.27 7.66
N VAL A 83 4.88 19.10 7.18
CA VAL A 83 4.70 18.83 5.74
C VAL A 83 3.70 19.82 5.12
N LYS A 84 2.56 20.08 5.76
CA LYS A 84 1.62 21.13 5.31
C LYS A 84 2.29 22.50 5.19
N SER A 85 3.09 22.87 6.18
CA SER A 85 3.80 24.16 6.17
C SER A 85 4.85 24.24 5.07
N GLU A 86 5.48 23.13 4.73
CA GLU A 86 6.44 23.05 3.61
C GLU A 86 5.74 23.23 2.26
N LEU A 87 4.59 22.57 2.04
CA LEU A 87 3.77 22.77 0.86
C LEU A 87 3.34 24.24 0.68
N GLN A 88 3.05 24.92 1.78
CA GLN A 88 2.58 26.30 1.78
C GLN A 88 3.67 27.34 1.59
N LYS A 89 4.96 26.98 1.61
CA LYS A 89 6.06 27.92 1.38
C LYS A 89 6.03 28.54 -0.02
N ASP A 90 5.77 27.70 -1.01
CA ASP A 90 5.76 28.11 -2.41
C ASP A 90 4.35 28.44 -2.92
N ASN A 91 3.34 27.89 -2.29
CA ASN A 91 1.93 28.14 -2.59
C ASN A 91 1.12 28.23 -1.27
N PRO A 92 0.78 29.45 -0.79
CA PRO A 92 0.09 29.61 0.50
C PRO A 92 -1.26 28.91 0.62
N ASP A 93 -1.91 28.62 -0.51
CA ASP A 93 -3.21 27.92 -0.57
C ASP A 93 -3.05 26.40 -0.72
N ALA A 94 -1.81 25.89 -0.82
CA ALA A 94 -1.58 24.45 -0.96
C ALA A 94 -2.01 23.70 0.30
N ASN A 95 -2.63 22.56 0.05
CA ASN A 95 -3.01 21.59 1.06
C ASN A 95 -2.90 20.20 0.45
N PHE A 96 -3.04 19.14 1.24
CA PHE A 96 -3.20 17.81 0.67
C PHE A 96 -4.47 17.74 -0.17
N ASP A 97 -4.38 17.10 -1.32
CA ASP A 97 -5.50 16.90 -2.26
C ASP A 97 -6.40 15.75 -1.80
N GLU A 98 -5.80 14.73 -1.19
CA GLU A 98 -6.51 13.53 -0.77
C GLU A 98 -6.12 13.13 0.66
N TYR A 99 -7.12 12.63 1.39
CA TYR A 99 -6.96 11.97 2.67
C TYR A 99 -7.61 10.59 2.58
N ASN A 100 -6.80 9.56 2.67
CA ASN A 100 -7.24 8.19 2.59
C ASN A 100 -7.12 7.51 3.95
N VAL A 101 -8.23 6.93 4.44
CA VAL A 101 -8.26 6.15 5.68
C VAL A 101 -8.64 4.72 5.36
N HIS A 102 -7.78 3.80 5.72
CA HIS A 102 -8.02 2.37 5.55
C HIS A 102 -8.04 1.69 6.92
N ILE A 103 -9.10 0.97 7.19
CA ILE A 103 -9.33 0.31 8.47
C ILE A 103 -9.33 -1.19 8.24
N PHE A 104 -8.59 -1.93 9.07
CA PHE A 104 -8.44 -3.37 8.95
C PHE A 104 -8.74 -4.04 10.28
N ASP A 105 -9.72 -4.95 10.30
CA ASP A 105 -9.86 -5.89 11.39
C ASP A 105 -8.70 -6.87 11.40
N TYR A 106 -8.12 -7.07 12.58
CA TYR A 106 -7.03 -8.01 12.80
C TYR A 106 -7.47 -9.17 13.69
N ARG A 107 -8.04 -8.84 14.84
CA ARG A 107 -8.58 -9.76 15.83
C ARG A 107 -9.76 -9.12 16.54
N GLU A 108 -10.40 -9.88 17.40
CA GLU A 108 -11.46 -9.36 18.26
C GLU A 108 -10.96 -8.12 19.04
N ASN A 109 -11.60 -6.97 18.82
CA ASN A 109 -11.26 -5.67 19.43
C ASN A 109 -9.86 -5.13 19.07
N GLU A 110 -9.22 -5.63 18.00
CA GLU A 110 -7.94 -5.12 17.52
C GLU A 110 -8.07 -4.73 16.04
N LYS A 111 -7.61 -3.53 15.71
CA LYS A 111 -7.63 -2.99 14.35
C LYS A 111 -6.31 -2.34 14.01
N TYR A 112 -5.97 -2.34 12.73
CA TYR A 112 -5.00 -1.43 12.17
C TYR A 112 -5.71 -0.33 11.40
N VAL A 113 -5.27 0.90 11.57
CA VAL A 113 -5.81 2.06 10.84
C VAL A 113 -4.65 2.77 10.17
N PHE A 114 -4.66 2.74 8.85
CA PHE A 114 -3.67 3.43 8.04
C PHE A 114 -4.28 4.72 7.50
N VAL A 115 -3.59 5.83 7.73
CA VAL A 115 -3.97 7.15 7.22
C VAL A 115 -2.88 7.63 6.28
N GLN A 116 -3.26 8.08 5.10
CA GLN A 116 -2.35 8.68 4.13
C GLN A 116 -2.95 9.99 3.63
N ALA A 117 -2.19 11.07 3.74
CA ALA A 117 -2.49 12.33 3.08
C ALA A 117 -1.54 12.52 1.90
N ILE A 118 -2.06 12.93 0.76
CA ILE A 118 -1.34 13.01 -0.51
C ILE A 118 -1.51 14.40 -1.11
N TYR A 119 -0.42 14.97 -1.60
CA TYR A 119 -0.40 16.11 -2.50
C TYR A 119 0.01 15.62 -3.89
N LEU A 120 -0.85 15.89 -4.88
CA LEU A 120 -0.68 15.46 -6.25
C LEU A 120 -0.02 16.55 -7.07
N GLY A 121 1.03 16.17 -7.79
CA GLY A 121 1.66 17.04 -8.77
C GLY A 121 0.96 17.05 -10.12
N ASN A 122 1.67 17.48 -11.13
CA ASN A 122 1.18 17.48 -12.51
C ASN A 122 0.83 16.06 -12.97
N CYS A 123 -0.23 15.94 -13.77
CA CYS A 123 -0.76 14.66 -14.28
C CYS A 123 -1.25 13.71 -13.16
N SER A 124 -1.65 14.26 -12.00
CA SER A 124 -2.08 13.48 -10.84
C SER A 124 -1.04 12.45 -10.36
N SER A 125 0.24 12.72 -10.63
CA SER A 125 1.33 11.93 -10.06
C SER A 125 1.49 12.26 -8.57
N TYR A 126 1.96 11.29 -7.78
CA TYR A 126 2.32 11.54 -6.39
C TYR A 126 3.51 12.52 -6.33
N GLU A 127 3.37 13.63 -5.61
CA GLU A 127 4.45 14.60 -5.42
C GLU A 127 4.99 14.54 -3.99
N THR A 128 4.13 14.62 -3.00
CA THR A 128 4.50 14.47 -1.60
C THR A 128 3.31 14.01 -0.76
N GLY A 129 3.56 13.54 0.43
CA GLY A 129 2.52 13.15 1.36
C GLY A 129 3.09 12.62 2.66
N TYR A 130 2.20 12.27 3.55
CA TYR A 130 2.56 11.69 4.84
C TYR A 130 1.62 10.56 5.21
N SER A 131 2.17 9.53 5.84
CA SER A 131 1.42 8.34 6.17
C SER A 131 1.66 7.95 7.63
N VAL A 132 0.63 7.42 8.27
CA VAL A 132 0.70 6.92 9.64
C VAL A 132 -0.06 5.61 9.75
N LEU A 133 0.50 4.66 10.46
CA LEU A 133 -0.18 3.43 10.84
C LEU A 133 -0.43 3.43 12.36
N TYR A 134 -1.67 3.23 12.72
CA TYR A 134 -2.10 3.03 14.11
C TYR A 134 -2.50 1.58 14.33
N HIS A 135 -2.12 1.04 15.49
CA HIS A 135 -2.72 -0.16 16.07
C HIS A 135 -3.73 0.26 17.13
N VAL A 136 -4.96 -0.13 16.95
CA VAL A 136 -6.06 0.26 17.83
C VAL A 136 -6.56 -0.97 18.57
N THR A 137 -6.49 -0.91 19.89
CA THR A 137 -6.98 -1.95 20.79
C THR A 137 -8.05 -1.35 21.70
N ARG A 138 -9.32 -1.72 21.52
CA ARG A 138 -10.48 -1.07 22.15
C ARG A 138 -10.43 0.44 21.87
N ASP A 139 -10.15 1.26 22.92
CA ASP A 139 -10.08 2.72 22.82
C ASP A 139 -8.64 3.26 22.84
N ASN A 140 -7.65 2.38 22.83
CA ASN A 140 -6.23 2.76 22.86
C ASN A 140 -5.65 2.79 21.46
N TRP A 141 -5.15 3.96 21.07
CA TRP A 141 -4.50 4.23 19.79
C TRP A 141 -2.99 4.28 19.98
N VAL A 142 -2.29 3.35 19.38
CA VAL A 142 -0.81 3.31 19.39
C VAL A 142 -0.33 3.60 17.97
N GLN A 143 0.49 4.64 17.83
CA GLN A 143 1.18 4.92 16.58
C GLN A 143 2.32 3.91 16.41
N GLU A 144 2.20 3.03 15.42
CA GLU A 144 3.20 1.99 15.13
C GLU A 144 4.30 2.51 14.23
N ALA A 145 3.93 3.30 13.22
CA ALA A 145 4.87 3.88 12.27
C ALA A 145 4.30 5.14 11.64
N GLU A 146 5.20 6.04 11.25
CA GLU A 146 4.88 7.20 10.45
C GLU A 146 6.02 7.54 9.48
N GLY A 147 5.72 8.28 8.43
CA GLY A 147 6.72 8.78 7.49
C GLY A 147 6.17 9.16 6.13
N GLU A 148 7.04 9.69 5.32
CA GLU A 148 6.77 9.98 3.92
C GLU A 148 6.90 8.69 3.12
N VAL A 149 5.82 8.28 2.44
CA VAL A 149 5.82 7.15 1.51
C VAL A 149 5.32 7.64 0.17
N PRO A 150 6.17 7.68 -0.87
CA PRO A 150 5.85 8.32 -2.15
C PRO A 150 5.03 7.41 -3.08
N HIS A 151 4.06 6.67 -2.54
CA HIS A 151 3.28 5.69 -3.29
C HIS A 151 1.86 5.59 -2.76
N PHE A 152 0.93 5.16 -3.63
CA PHE A 152 -0.47 4.95 -3.26
C PHE A 152 -0.65 3.63 -2.50
N PHE A 153 -1.17 3.73 -1.30
CA PHE A 153 -1.49 2.57 -0.48
C PHE A 153 -2.57 1.69 -1.12
N LYS A 154 -2.43 0.38 -1.01
CA LYS A 154 -3.36 -0.60 -1.57
C LYS A 154 -3.89 -1.59 -0.55
N ASP A 155 -3.03 -2.13 0.31
CA ASP A 155 -3.46 -3.17 1.23
C ASP A 155 -2.48 -3.36 2.40
N LEU A 156 -2.97 -4.00 3.45
CA LEU A 156 -2.21 -4.49 4.59
C LEU A 156 -2.14 -6.02 4.50
N ILE A 157 -0.96 -6.58 4.52
CA ILE A 157 -0.74 -8.01 4.29
C ILE A 157 0.27 -8.58 5.29
N ASP A 158 0.20 -9.88 5.56
CA ASP A 158 1.20 -10.66 6.26
C ASP A 158 1.92 -11.54 5.23
N ILE A 159 3.00 -11.03 4.65
CA ILE A 159 3.64 -11.68 3.51
C ILE A 159 4.61 -12.79 3.94
N ASP A 160 5.18 -12.72 5.13
CA ASP A 160 6.14 -13.69 5.64
C ASP A 160 5.58 -14.65 6.70
N GLY A 161 4.37 -14.38 7.20
CA GLY A 161 3.63 -15.24 8.11
C GLY A 161 4.02 -15.07 9.56
N ASP A 162 4.59 -13.94 9.92
CA ASP A 162 4.96 -13.60 11.30
C ASP A 162 3.83 -12.92 12.07
N LYS A 163 2.73 -12.58 11.39
CA LYS A 163 1.52 -11.91 11.88
C LYS A 163 1.72 -10.42 12.16
N TYR A 164 2.81 -9.85 11.73
CA TYR A 164 3.01 -8.42 11.72
C TYR A 164 2.69 -7.87 10.32
N PRO A 165 2.08 -6.69 10.21
CA PRO A 165 1.64 -6.22 8.91
C PRO A 165 2.80 -5.67 8.07
N GLU A 166 2.82 -6.03 6.81
CA GLU A 166 3.49 -5.28 5.78
C GLU A 166 2.49 -4.44 4.99
N LEU A 167 2.94 -3.29 4.53
CA LEU A 167 2.15 -2.37 3.73
C LEU A 167 2.45 -2.58 2.26
N PHE A 168 1.41 -2.73 1.47
CA PHE A 168 1.49 -2.86 0.03
C PHE A 168 1.08 -1.56 -0.64
N PHE A 169 1.97 -1.03 -1.47
CA PHE A 169 1.76 0.20 -2.22
C PHE A 169 1.94 -0.05 -3.71
N THR A 170 1.38 0.83 -4.53
CA THR A 170 1.62 0.84 -5.96
C THR A 170 1.85 2.25 -6.46
N ASP A 171 2.62 2.36 -7.54
CA ASP A 171 2.68 3.50 -8.41
C ASP A 171 2.33 3.05 -9.82
N PHE A 172 2.39 3.93 -10.81
CA PHE A 172 2.00 3.65 -12.20
C PHE A 172 2.67 2.40 -12.80
N ALA A 173 3.94 2.18 -12.47
CA ALA A 173 4.73 1.09 -13.04
C ALA A 173 5.34 0.15 -12.00
N GLU A 174 5.04 0.34 -10.73
CA GLU A 174 5.74 -0.37 -9.66
C GLU A 174 4.80 -0.78 -8.52
N ALA A 175 5.16 -1.85 -7.85
CA ALA A 175 4.56 -2.27 -6.58
C ALA A 175 5.65 -2.36 -5.52
N PHE A 176 5.32 -1.92 -4.33
CA PHE A 176 6.25 -1.82 -3.21
C PHE A 176 5.68 -2.54 -2.00
N VAL A 177 6.56 -3.17 -1.26
CA VAL A 177 6.26 -3.74 0.05
C VAL A 177 7.12 -3.02 1.09
N TYR A 178 6.47 -2.46 2.07
CA TYR A 178 7.13 -1.81 3.21
C TYR A 178 6.91 -2.62 4.48
N GLU A 179 7.93 -2.75 5.27
CA GLU A 179 7.85 -3.23 6.65
C GLU A 179 7.86 -2.07 7.64
N ILE A 180 7.26 -2.33 8.79
CA ILE A 180 7.24 -1.40 9.92
C ILE A 180 8.50 -1.62 10.74
N THR A 181 9.24 -0.56 10.98
CA THR A 181 10.46 -0.58 11.79
C THR A 181 10.45 0.56 12.79
N HIS A 182 11.38 0.55 13.72
CA HIS A 182 11.58 1.67 14.65
C HIS A 182 11.95 3.00 13.96
N LYS A 183 12.22 2.98 12.64
CA LYS A 183 12.48 4.18 11.82
C LYS A 183 11.27 4.60 10.99
N GLY A 184 10.12 3.99 11.19
CA GLY A 184 8.92 4.18 10.39
C GLY A 184 8.80 3.13 9.30
N PHE A 185 8.35 3.53 8.11
CA PHE A 185 8.18 2.65 6.96
C PHE A 185 9.51 2.44 6.25
N THR A 186 9.88 1.18 6.05
CA THR A 186 11.12 0.80 5.36
C THR A 186 10.79 -0.07 4.16
N GLU A 187 11.19 0.34 2.98
CA GLU A 187 11.00 -0.46 1.77
C GLU A 187 11.74 -1.79 1.88
N LYS A 188 11.01 -2.88 1.74
CA LYS A 188 11.52 -4.24 1.76
C LYS A 188 11.72 -4.79 0.37
N ARG A 189 10.81 -4.47 -0.55
CA ARG A 189 10.84 -4.92 -1.95
C ARG A 189 10.13 -3.95 -2.86
N ALA A 190 10.68 -3.79 -4.05
CA ALA A 190 10.01 -3.17 -5.19
C ALA A 190 9.89 -4.19 -6.32
N ILE A 191 8.79 -4.13 -7.06
CA ILE A 191 8.55 -4.92 -8.27
C ILE A 191 8.15 -3.94 -9.35
N THR A 192 9.00 -3.79 -10.35
CA THR A 192 8.75 -2.90 -11.49
C THR A 192 8.11 -3.70 -12.64
N TRP A 193 7.09 -3.14 -13.26
CA TRP A 193 6.56 -3.62 -14.54
C TRP A 193 6.58 -2.50 -15.57
N SER A 194 6.85 -2.86 -16.81
CA SER A 194 6.82 -1.90 -17.91
C SER A 194 5.37 -1.52 -18.20
N THR A 195 5.07 -0.24 -18.19
CA THR A 195 3.87 0.31 -18.82
C THR A 195 4.32 1.04 -20.08
N ASP A 196 3.81 0.63 -21.24
CA ASP A 196 4.17 1.25 -22.53
C ASP A 196 3.54 2.65 -22.72
N GLU A 197 2.76 3.11 -21.75
CA GLU A 197 2.03 4.38 -21.85
C GLU A 197 2.28 5.27 -20.62
N CYS A 198 2.78 6.46 -20.89
CA CYS A 198 2.70 7.56 -19.93
C CYS A 198 1.23 8.00 -19.84
N PRO A 199 0.60 8.08 -18.66
CA PRO A 199 -0.80 8.48 -18.51
C PRO A 199 -1.04 9.99 -18.76
N CYS A 200 -0.01 10.73 -19.13
CA CYS A 200 -0.09 12.17 -19.40
C CYS A 200 -0.23 12.45 -20.89
#